data_10b5365d0f0b802e8221221f39b2deb7
#
_entry.id   10b5365d0f0b802e8221221f39b2deb7
#
_cell.length_a   1.000
_cell.length_b   1.000
_cell.length_c   1.000
_cell.angle_alpha   90.00
_cell.angle_beta   90.00
_cell.angle_gamma   90.00
#
_symmetry.space_group_name_H-M   'P 1'
#
loop_
_entity.id
_entity.type
_entity.pdbx_description
1 polymer ?
#
loop_
_entity_poly.entity_id
_entity_poly.type
_entity_poly.pdbx_seq_one_letter_code
_entity_poly.pdbx_strand_id
1 'polypeptide(L)'
;MATETEIKLKVRDDKRLQRSLKRLKAEPVSKTSPRVHEFNVIFDHENGALAKRGQLLRIRTETTEPPKKKSGKKTAPMAWKQRVLLTFKRPTDDGEASSSGHPPAHTSGRITGRYKIREELELEVSDAGALTKIFEGLGMAGWFRYEKYRTTYALGKSQGWAKGLLIEVDETPVGTFLELEGPVEAIDRAAEELGFTKGDYINKNYLALYVDECRKRGEEPRHMLFGAAKPATKSAASGKK
;
A
#
# COMPACT_ATOMS: atom_id res chain seq x y z
N MET A 1 -13.18 12.40 11.04
CA MET A 1 -12.08 11.83 10.23
C MET A 1 -11.55 10.62 10.98
N ALA A 2 -11.22 9.54 10.31
CA ALA A 2 -10.64 8.38 10.96
C ALA A 2 -9.11 8.57 11.08
N THR A 3 -8.56 8.24 12.24
CA THR A 3 -7.11 8.18 12.43
C THR A 3 -6.65 6.76 12.15
N GLU A 4 -5.76 6.59 11.18
CA GLU A 4 -5.13 5.33 10.82
C GLU A 4 -3.76 5.23 11.50
N THR A 5 -3.51 4.10 12.15
CA THR A 5 -2.18 3.76 12.70
C THR A 5 -1.71 2.49 12.02
N GLU A 6 -0.58 2.56 11.35
CA GLU A 6 -0.03 1.44 10.56
C GLU A 6 1.47 1.23 10.78
N ILE A 7 1.91 -0.01 10.57
CA ILE A 7 3.31 -0.36 10.30
C ILE A 7 3.38 -1.21 9.03
N LYS A 8 4.56 -1.24 8.43
CA LYS A 8 4.87 -2.11 7.29
C LYS A 8 6.04 -3.04 7.64
N LEU A 9 5.96 -4.28 7.14
CA LEU A 9 6.96 -5.34 7.37
C LEU A 9 7.31 -5.98 6.04
N LYS A 10 8.58 -6.28 5.79
CA LYS A 10 8.99 -6.99 4.57
C LYS A 10 8.92 -8.50 4.78
N VAL A 11 8.14 -9.18 3.96
CA VAL A 11 8.06 -10.65 3.96
C VAL A 11 9.25 -11.22 3.19
N ARG A 12 10.00 -12.12 3.81
CA ARG A 12 11.13 -12.80 3.19
C ARG A 12 10.82 -14.26 2.85
N ASP A 13 9.83 -14.85 3.48
CA ASP A 13 9.37 -16.23 3.29
C ASP A 13 7.85 -16.30 3.34
N ASP A 14 7.24 -16.36 2.16
CA ASP A 14 5.78 -16.45 2.00
C ASP A 14 5.21 -17.73 2.64
N LYS A 15 5.94 -18.84 2.61
CA LYS A 15 5.48 -20.10 3.23
C LYS A 15 5.45 -19.99 4.75
N ARG A 16 6.44 -19.31 5.34
CA ARG A 16 6.46 -19.03 6.78
C ARG A 16 5.28 -18.13 7.16
N LEU A 17 5.04 -17.06 6.40
CA LEU A 17 3.91 -16.16 6.60
C LEU A 17 2.59 -16.93 6.57
N GLN A 18 2.34 -17.75 5.55
CA GLN A 18 1.11 -18.53 5.45
C GLN A 18 0.90 -19.47 6.64
N ARG A 19 1.97 -20.12 7.14
CA ARG A 19 1.91 -20.95 8.37
C ARG A 19 1.55 -20.12 9.60
N SER A 20 2.12 -18.91 9.73
CA SER A 20 1.84 -18.01 10.87
C SER A 20 0.40 -17.48 10.82
N LEU A 21 -0.10 -17.07 9.66
CA LEU A 21 -1.50 -16.66 9.49
C LEU A 21 -2.48 -17.79 9.85
N LYS A 22 -2.17 -19.02 9.41
CA LYS A 22 -2.98 -20.20 9.78
C LYS A 22 -2.94 -20.48 11.27
N ARG A 23 -1.78 -20.38 11.93
CA ARG A 23 -1.63 -20.55 13.40
C ARG A 23 -2.45 -19.51 14.16
N LEU A 24 -2.45 -18.26 13.69
CA LEU A 24 -3.25 -17.17 14.22
C LEU A 24 -4.74 -17.31 13.92
N LYS A 25 -5.14 -18.29 13.11
CA LYS A 25 -6.53 -18.42 12.61
C LYS A 25 -7.01 -17.12 11.94
N ALA A 26 -6.10 -16.44 11.25
CA ALA A 26 -6.44 -15.27 10.45
C ALA A 26 -7.27 -15.69 9.25
N GLU A 27 -8.44 -15.09 9.10
CA GLU A 27 -9.35 -15.37 7.97
C GLU A 27 -9.42 -14.16 7.04
N PRO A 28 -9.45 -14.38 5.71
CA PRO A 28 -9.70 -13.28 4.79
C PRO A 28 -11.02 -12.59 5.09
N VAL A 29 -11.03 -11.27 5.12
CA VAL A 29 -12.22 -10.45 5.34
C VAL A 29 -13.27 -10.73 4.27
N SER A 30 -12.84 -10.84 3.00
CA SER A 30 -13.68 -11.31 1.91
C SER A 30 -13.45 -12.79 1.64
N LYS A 31 -14.45 -13.63 1.88
CA LYS A 31 -14.36 -15.08 1.62
C LYS A 31 -14.55 -15.44 0.15
N THR A 32 -15.21 -14.59 -0.61
CA THR A 32 -15.54 -14.84 -2.03
C THR A 32 -14.47 -14.34 -2.97
N SER A 33 -13.83 -13.23 -2.65
CA SER A 33 -12.78 -12.60 -3.44
C SER A 33 -11.73 -12.02 -2.50
N PRO A 34 -10.90 -12.87 -1.89
CA PRO A 34 -9.98 -12.43 -0.84
C PRO A 34 -8.85 -11.56 -1.38
N ARG A 35 -8.45 -11.76 -2.65
CA ARG A 35 -7.34 -11.06 -3.28
C ARG A 35 -7.85 -9.99 -4.23
N VAL A 36 -7.46 -8.76 -4.01
CA VAL A 36 -7.87 -7.57 -4.77
C VAL A 36 -6.66 -7.02 -5.51
N HIS A 37 -6.80 -6.78 -6.82
CA HIS A 37 -5.83 -5.99 -7.57
C HIS A 37 -6.12 -4.51 -7.36
N GLU A 38 -5.12 -3.76 -6.93
CA GLU A 38 -5.17 -2.32 -6.75
C GLU A 38 -4.27 -1.63 -7.78
N PHE A 39 -4.87 -0.77 -8.60
CA PHE A 39 -4.15 0.18 -9.44
C PHE A 39 -4.30 1.56 -8.82
N ASN A 40 -3.18 2.19 -8.50
CA ASN A 40 -3.14 3.44 -7.74
C ASN A 40 -2.46 4.53 -8.57
N VAL A 41 -3.05 5.73 -8.59
CA VAL A 41 -2.46 6.95 -9.18
C VAL A 41 -2.37 8.00 -8.09
N ILE A 42 -1.16 8.49 -7.83
CA ILE A 42 -0.91 9.58 -6.89
C ILE A 42 -0.87 10.89 -7.66
N PHE A 43 -1.64 11.86 -7.18
CA PHE A 43 -1.74 13.19 -7.75
C PHE A 43 -1.04 14.23 -6.86
N ASP A 44 -0.37 15.17 -7.51
CA ASP A 44 0.20 16.35 -6.87
C ASP A 44 0.33 17.49 -7.91
N HIS A 45 0.58 18.69 -7.43
CA HIS A 45 1.01 19.79 -8.26
C HIS A 45 2.44 19.56 -8.74
N GLU A 46 2.84 20.20 -9.85
CA GLU A 46 4.19 20.07 -10.42
C GLU A 46 5.29 20.37 -9.39
N ASN A 47 5.05 21.31 -8.50
CA ASN A 47 5.98 21.70 -7.44
C ASN A 47 5.96 20.75 -6.22
N GLY A 48 5.17 19.68 -6.22
CA GLY A 48 5.06 18.74 -5.11
C GLY A 48 4.42 19.33 -3.84
N ALA A 49 3.46 20.23 -4.01
CA ALA A 49 2.88 20.98 -2.89
C ALA A 49 2.20 20.09 -1.83
N LEU A 50 1.56 18.98 -2.22
CA LEU A 50 0.95 18.03 -1.28
C LEU A 50 2.04 17.23 -0.55
N ALA A 51 2.99 16.67 -1.29
CA ALA A 51 4.08 15.88 -0.73
C ALA A 51 4.93 16.67 0.27
N LYS A 52 5.22 17.95 0.00
CA LYS A 52 5.94 18.85 0.92
C LYS A 52 5.21 19.07 2.25
N ARG A 53 3.89 18.93 2.25
CA ARG A 53 3.05 19.01 3.47
C ARG A 53 2.78 17.65 4.10
N GLY A 54 3.45 16.58 3.64
CA GLY A 54 3.20 15.22 4.10
C GLY A 54 1.83 14.67 3.69
N GLN A 55 1.16 15.30 2.72
CA GLN A 55 -0.17 14.94 2.24
C GLN A 55 -0.06 13.98 1.05
N LEU A 56 -1.10 13.18 0.86
CA LEU A 56 -1.23 12.29 -0.28
C LEU A 56 -2.65 12.36 -0.82
N LEU A 57 -2.77 12.57 -2.13
CA LEU A 57 -4.02 12.46 -2.87
C LEU A 57 -3.91 11.31 -3.86
N ARG A 58 -4.85 10.37 -3.82
CA ARG A 58 -4.78 9.14 -4.60
C ARG A 58 -6.14 8.76 -5.17
N ILE A 59 -6.16 8.37 -6.43
CA ILE A 59 -7.25 7.58 -7.02
C ILE A 59 -6.79 6.13 -7.04
N ARG A 60 -7.59 5.24 -6.43
CA ARG A 60 -7.38 3.78 -6.42
C ARG A 60 -8.51 3.13 -7.19
N THR A 61 -8.15 2.26 -8.13
CA THR A 61 -9.08 1.35 -8.76
C THR A 61 -8.83 -0.05 -8.21
N GLU A 62 -9.82 -0.60 -7.52
CA GLU A 62 -9.80 -1.97 -7.00
C GLU A 62 -10.56 -2.88 -7.97
N THR A 63 -9.94 -3.99 -8.32
CA THR A 63 -10.55 -5.02 -9.18
C THR A 63 -10.51 -6.36 -8.45
N THR A 64 -11.68 -6.94 -8.20
CA THR A 64 -11.80 -8.24 -7.56
C THR A 64 -12.03 -9.34 -8.59
N GLU A 65 -11.25 -10.41 -8.49
CA GLU A 65 -11.44 -11.59 -9.32
C GLU A 65 -12.77 -12.28 -8.96
N PRO A 66 -13.52 -12.76 -9.95
CA PRO A 66 -14.67 -13.58 -9.67
C PRO A 66 -14.26 -14.86 -8.93
N PRO A 67 -15.06 -15.36 -7.97
CA PRO A 67 -14.72 -16.57 -7.24
C PRO A 67 -14.52 -17.74 -8.20
N LYS A 68 -13.47 -18.54 -7.95
CA LYS A 68 -13.17 -19.73 -8.75
C LYS A 68 -14.37 -20.66 -8.73
N LYS A 69 -14.86 -21.06 -9.91
CA LYS A 69 -15.99 -22.01 -10.04
C LYS A 69 -15.64 -23.31 -9.31
N LYS A 70 -16.46 -23.73 -8.38
CA LYS A 70 -16.45 -25.12 -7.91
C LYS A 70 -16.88 -26.00 -9.10
N SER A 71 -16.06 -26.99 -9.46
CA SER A 71 -16.34 -27.87 -10.59
C SER A 71 -17.76 -28.46 -10.48
N GLY A 72 -18.56 -28.32 -11.53
CA GLY A 72 -19.86 -28.99 -11.67
C GLY A 72 -21.11 -28.13 -11.77
N LYS A 73 -21.08 -26.82 -11.54
CA LYS A 73 -22.25 -25.94 -11.76
C LYS A 73 -22.01 -24.96 -12.91
N LYS A 74 -22.87 -25.02 -13.93
CA LYS A 74 -22.99 -24.01 -15.00
C LYS A 74 -23.63 -22.74 -14.39
N THR A 75 -22.82 -21.91 -13.72
CA THR A 75 -23.23 -20.55 -13.34
C THR A 75 -22.71 -19.58 -14.39
N ALA A 76 -23.49 -18.55 -14.72
CA ALA A 76 -23.04 -17.47 -15.59
C ALA A 76 -21.66 -16.93 -15.12
N PRO A 77 -20.78 -16.49 -16.04
CA PRO A 77 -19.52 -15.88 -15.65
C PRO A 77 -19.82 -14.68 -14.74
N MET A 78 -19.41 -14.75 -13.48
CA MET A 78 -19.48 -13.61 -12.59
C MET A 78 -18.54 -12.52 -13.13
N ALA A 79 -19.07 -11.31 -13.31
CA ALA A 79 -18.30 -10.17 -13.76
C ALA A 79 -17.25 -9.77 -12.72
N TRP A 80 -16.11 -9.27 -13.19
CA TRP A 80 -15.14 -8.56 -12.37
C TRP A 80 -15.82 -7.35 -11.70
N LYS A 81 -15.71 -7.27 -10.39
CA LYS A 81 -16.19 -6.07 -9.68
C LYS A 81 -15.07 -5.05 -9.62
N GLN A 82 -15.38 -3.85 -10.05
CA GLN A 82 -14.47 -2.71 -9.96
C GLN A 82 -15.05 -1.68 -9.01
N ARG A 83 -14.22 -1.10 -8.17
CA ARG A 83 -14.54 0.00 -7.26
C ARG A 83 -13.45 1.06 -7.39
N VAL A 84 -13.85 2.31 -7.37
CA VAL A 84 -12.91 3.44 -7.44
C VAL A 84 -12.99 4.21 -6.15
N LEU A 85 -11.85 4.46 -5.54
CA LEU A 85 -11.71 5.18 -4.28
C LEU A 85 -10.86 6.42 -4.47
N LEU A 86 -11.35 7.54 -4.00
CA LEU A 86 -10.56 8.74 -3.77
C LEU A 86 -10.08 8.73 -2.34
N THR A 87 -8.77 8.77 -2.14
CA THR A 87 -8.17 8.81 -0.81
C THR A 87 -7.35 10.08 -0.64
N PHE A 88 -7.57 10.80 0.46
CA PHE A 88 -6.73 11.90 0.91
C PHE A 88 -6.18 11.57 2.29
N LYS A 89 -4.85 11.60 2.44
CA LYS A 89 -4.18 11.37 3.71
C LYS A 89 -3.36 12.59 4.10
N ARG A 90 -3.37 12.95 5.40
CA ARG A 90 -2.56 14.04 5.95
C ARG A 90 -1.99 13.68 7.31
N PRO A 91 -0.92 14.36 7.79
CA PRO A 91 -0.48 14.27 9.16
C PRO A 91 -1.62 14.66 10.12
N THR A 92 -1.63 14.10 11.34
CA THR A 92 -2.54 14.53 12.41
C THR A 92 -2.11 15.89 12.95
N ASP A 93 -3.08 16.76 13.27
CA ASP A 93 -2.82 18.14 13.75
C ASP A 93 -2.22 18.19 15.17
N ASP A 94 -2.19 17.10 15.92
CA ASP A 94 -1.73 17.02 17.32
C ASP A 94 -0.19 17.11 17.52
N GLY A 95 0.55 17.56 16.54
CA GLY A 95 2.00 17.67 16.57
C GLY A 95 2.51 19.01 16.12
N GLU A 96 3.05 19.78 17.05
CA GLU A 96 3.87 20.94 16.74
C GLU A 96 4.81 20.63 15.58
N ALA A 97 4.77 21.50 14.56
CA ALA A 97 5.73 21.47 13.48
C ALA A 97 7.13 21.55 14.11
N SER A 98 7.88 20.47 14.03
CA SER A 98 9.30 20.48 14.38
C SER A 98 9.94 21.57 13.52
N SER A 99 10.46 22.60 14.19
CA SER A 99 11.04 23.82 13.63
C SER A 99 12.38 23.61 12.90
N SER A 100 12.66 22.41 12.42
CA SER A 100 13.82 22.13 11.57
C SER A 100 13.34 22.00 10.11
N GLY A 101 13.50 23.07 9.39
CA GLY A 101 12.97 23.34 8.05
C GLY A 101 13.48 22.47 6.91
N HIS A 102 13.35 21.17 6.97
CA HIS A 102 13.35 20.28 5.79
C HIS A 102 12.62 18.99 6.13
N PRO A 103 11.39 18.78 5.66
CA PRO A 103 10.79 17.46 5.74
C PRO A 103 11.58 16.51 4.82
N PRO A 104 11.92 15.29 5.27
CA PRO A 104 12.50 14.30 4.38
C PRO A 104 11.49 13.98 3.25
N ALA A 105 11.93 14.06 2.03
CA ALA A 105 11.13 14.08 0.79
C ALA A 105 10.19 12.87 0.55
N HIS A 106 10.04 11.94 1.48
CA HIS A 106 9.35 10.67 1.25
C HIS A 106 8.56 10.09 2.43
N THR A 107 8.32 10.86 3.51
CA THR A 107 7.50 10.39 4.64
C THR A 107 6.28 11.28 4.81
N SER A 108 5.14 10.85 4.27
CA SER A 108 3.85 11.49 4.54
C SER A 108 3.26 10.90 5.83
N GLY A 109 3.25 11.65 6.93
CA GLY A 109 2.62 11.28 8.20
C GLY A 109 3.50 11.54 9.42
N ARG A 110 2.86 11.67 10.59
CA ARG A 110 3.57 11.73 11.87
C ARG A 110 4.18 10.36 12.17
N ILE A 111 5.48 10.32 12.35
CA ILE A 111 6.19 9.15 12.85
C ILE A 111 6.37 9.36 14.35
N THR A 112 5.48 8.83 15.18
CA THR A 112 5.74 8.67 16.60
C THR A 112 6.60 7.43 16.79
N GLY A 113 7.93 7.63 16.74
CA GLY A 113 8.88 6.52 16.87
C GLY A 113 8.83 5.53 15.71
N ARG A 114 7.95 4.52 15.78
CA ARG A 114 7.92 3.38 14.86
C ARG A 114 6.63 3.21 14.08
N TYR A 115 5.59 3.98 14.42
CA TYR A 115 4.28 3.90 13.80
C TYR A 115 4.04 5.10 12.89
N LYS A 116 3.29 4.87 11.84
CA LYS A 116 2.81 5.91 10.94
C LYS A 116 1.37 6.21 11.27
N ILE A 117 1.10 7.43 11.72
CA ILE A 117 -0.22 7.89 12.14
C ILE A 117 -0.66 9.01 11.22
N ARG A 118 -1.87 8.88 10.65
CA ARG A 118 -2.41 9.85 9.69
C ARG A 118 -3.92 9.97 9.82
N GLU A 119 -4.42 11.12 9.47
CA GLU A 119 -5.83 11.27 9.14
C GLU A 119 -6.08 10.80 7.72
N GLU A 120 -7.14 10.03 7.55
CA GLU A 120 -7.59 9.54 6.25
C GLU A 120 -9.04 9.93 5.96
N LEU A 121 -9.25 10.42 4.73
CA LEU A 121 -10.56 10.59 4.12
C LEU A 121 -10.62 9.71 2.89
N GLU A 122 -11.59 8.82 2.83
CA GLU A 122 -11.81 7.96 1.68
C GLU A 122 -13.25 8.05 1.20
N LEU A 123 -13.43 8.16 -0.11
CA LEU A 123 -14.72 8.25 -0.76
C LEU A 123 -14.78 7.28 -1.94
N GLU A 124 -15.87 6.56 -2.08
CA GLU A 124 -16.14 5.81 -3.30
C GLU A 124 -16.67 6.76 -4.38
N VAL A 125 -16.11 6.67 -5.58
CA VAL A 125 -16.49 7.51 -6.72
C VAL A 125 -16.86 6.64 -7.92
N SER A 126 -17.76 7.12 -8.75
CA SER A 126 -18.29 6.33 -9.87
C SER A 126 -17.37 6.30 -11.10
N ASP A 127 -16.49 7.32 -11.27
CA ASP A 127 -15.69 7.50 -12.49
C ASP A 127 -14.31 8.07 -12.19
N ALA A 128 -13.29 7.19 -12.30
CA ALA A 128 -11.89 7.57 -12.12
C ALA A 128 -11.39 8.53 -13.23
N GLY A 129 -11.89 8.40 -14.45
CA GLY A 129 -11.48 9.22 -15.58
C GLY A 129 -11.99 10.66 -15.45
N ALA A 130 -13.26 10.83 -15.07
CA ALA A 130 -13.82 12.14 -14.80
C ALA A 130 -13.09 12.83 -13.65
N LEU A 131 -12.81 12.10 -12.56
CA LEU A 131 -12.08 12.64 -11.41
C LEU A 131 -10.65 13.03 -11.77
N THR A 132 -9.97 12.23 -12.60
CA THR A 132 -8.64 12.57 -13.13
C THR A 132 -8.66 13.89 -13.89
N LYS A 133 -9.63 14.10 -14.79
CA LYS A 133 -9.77 15.35 -15.55
C LYS A 133 -10.04 16.56 -14.66
N ILE A 134 -10.79 16.37 -13.57
CA ILE A 134 -11.02 17.42 -12.56
C ILE A 134 -9.69 17.81 -11.93
N PHE A 135 -8.87 16.85 -11.51
CA PHE A 135 -7.57 17.13 -10.89
C PHE A 135 -6.60 17.78 -11.87
N GLU A 136 -6.58 17.35 -13.13
CA GLU A 136 -5.81 17.99 -14.19
C GLU A 136 -6.26 19.45 -14.41
N GLY A 137 -7.57 19.70 -14.42
CA GLY A 137 -8.14 21.06 -14.50
C GLY A 137 -7.78 21.94 -13.30
N LEU A 138 -7.52 21.35 -12.13
CA LEU A 138 -7.02 22.03 -10.93
C LEU A 138 -5.49 22.16 -10.90
N GLY A 139 -4.79 21.83 -11.98
CA GLY A 139 -3.33 21.94 -12.09
C GLY A 139 -2.55 20.83 -11.36
N MET A 140 -3.18 19.69 -11.12
CA MET A 140 -2.51 18.51 -10.57
C MET A 140 -2.27 17.48 -11.68
N ALA A 141 -1.22 16.68 -11.53
CA ALA A 141 -0.90 15.58 -12.45
C ALA A 141 -0.78 14.25 -11.71
N GLY A 142 -1.13 13.17 -12.40
CA GLY A 142 -0.89 11.81 -11.93
C GLY A 142 0.57 11.43 -12.16
N TRP A 143 1.45 11.75 -11.23
CA TRP A 143 2.91 11.64 -11.38
C TRP A 143 3.49 10.28 -11.02
N PHE A 144 2.82 9.49 -10.15
CA PHE A 144 3.27 8.15 -9.79
C PHE A 144 2.13 7.15 -9.85
N ARG A 145 2.35 6.04 -10.54
CA ARG A 145 1.42 4.92 -10.65
C ARG A 145 2.03 3.69 -10.03
N TYR A 146 1.23 2.93 -9.26
CA TYR A 146 1.69 1.67 -8.71
C TYR A 146 0.56 0.65 -8.61
N GLU A 147 0.96 -0.60 -8.70
CA GLU A 147 0.07 -1.75 -8.58
C GLU A 147 0.48 -2.60 -7.40
N LYS A 148 -0.49 -3.24 -6.79
CA LYS A 148 -0.30 -4.33 -5.85
C LYS A 148 -1.52 -5.25 -5.87
N TYR A 149 -1.31 -6.47 -5.39
CA TYR A 149 -2.42 -7.33 -4.99
C TYR A 149 -2.49 -7.32 -3.48
N ARG A 150 -3.68 -7.07 -2.94
CA ARG A 150 -3.92 -7.04 -1.49
C ARG A 150 -4.84 -8.17 -1.06
N THR A 151 -4.48 -8.86 0.02
CA THR A 151 -5.37 -9.75 0.75
C THR A 151 -5.45 -9.28 2.18
N THR A 152 -6.64 -8.85 2.62
CA THR A 152 -6.88 -8.37 3.99
C THR A 152 -7.41 -9.52 4.84
N TYR A 153 -6.77 -9.75 6.00
CA TYR A 153 -7.14 -10.73 7.00
C TYR A 153 -7.59 -10.04 8.29
N ALA A 154 -8.51 -10.68 8.99
CA ALA A 154 -8.90 -10.32 10.34
C ALA A 154 -8.82 -11.55 11.24
N LEU A 155 -8.65 -11.31 12.52
CA LEU A 155 -8.67 -12.36 13.54
C LEU A 155 -10.08 -12.52 14.10
N GLY A 156 -10.45 -13.77 14.44
CA GLY A 156 -11.78 -14.07 14.93
C GLY A 156 -12.11 -13.38 16.26
N LYS A 157 -13.40 -13.18 16.54
CA LYS A 157 -13.89 -12.49 17.76
C LYS A 157 -13.39 -13.09 19.06
N SER A 158 -13.02 -14.38 19.08
CA SER A 158 -12.42 -15.05 20.25
C SER A 158 -11.04 -14.49 20.62
N GLN A 159 -10.41 -13.73 19.74
CA GLN A 159 -9.14 -13.07 19.99
C GLN A 159 -9.38 -11.58 20.29
N GLY A 160 -9.97 -11.29 21.45
CA GLY A 160 -10.37 -9.93 21.85
C GLY A 160 -9.26 -8.88 21.78
N TRP A 161 -7.98 -9.28 21.91
CA TRP A 161 -6.83 -8.41 21.79
C TRP A 161 -6.64 -7.83 20.38
N ALA A 162 -7.17 -8.52 19.37
CA ALA A 162 -7.05 -8.14 17.96
C ALA A 162 -8.25 -7.33 17.43
N LYS A 163 -9.09 -6.82 18.34
CA LYS A 163 -10.23 -5.99 17.95
C LYS A 163 -9.74 -4.75 17.20
N GLY A 164 -10.22 -4.56 15.97
CA GLY A 164 -9.84 -3.43 15.10
C GLY A 164 -8.50 -3.61 14.39
N LEU A 165 -7.83 -4.78 14.52
CA LEU A 165 -6.62 -5.09 13.79
C LEU A 165 -6.97 -5.66 12.41
N LEU A 166 -6.33 -5.11 11.37
CA LEU A 166 -6.27 -5.66 10.03
C LEU A 166 -4.83 -6.11 9.72
N ILE A 167 -4.70 -7.24 9.07
CA ILE A 167 -3.44 -7.78 8.56
C ILE A 167 -3.55 -7.80 7.04
N GLU A 168 -2.83 -6.94 6.37
CA GLU A 168 -2.87 -6.80 4.93
C GLU A 168 -1.62 -7.38 4.31
N VAL A 169 -1.78 -8.36 3.45
CA VAL A 169 -0.71 -8.95 2.66
C VAL A 169 -0.69 -8.28 1.31
N ASP A 170 0.37 -7.51 1.04
CA ASP A 170 0.56 -6.77 -0.20
C ASP A 170 1.64 -7.41 -1.05
N GLU A 171 1.25 -7.99 -2.17
CA GLU A 171 2.16 -8.45 -3.21
C GLU A 171 2.42 -7.28 -4.16
N THR A 172 3.67 -6.85 -4.30
CA THR A 172 4.09 -5.71 -5.12
C THR A 172 5.21 -6.10 -6.10
N PRO A 173 5.48 -5.31 -7.14
CA PRO A 173 6.62 -5.53 -8.03
C PRO A 173 8.00 -5.56 -7.34
N VAL A 174 8.11 -5.01 -6.13
CA VAL A 174 9.35 -4.97 -5.34
C VAL A 174 9.37 -5.94 -4.14
N GLY A 175 8.40 -6.83 -4.10
CA GLY A 175 8.31 -7.91 -3.10
C GLY A 175 7.01 -7.91 -2.31
N THR A 176 6.89 -8.87 -1.42
CA THR A 176 5.73 -9.03 -0.54
C THR A 176 5.96 -8.26 0.76
N PHE A 177 4.92 -7.54 1.19
CA PHE A 177 4.90 -6.81 2.45
C PHE A 177 3.66 -7.16 3.27
N LEU A 178 3.74 -6.95 4.57
CA LEU A 178 2.60 -6.87 5.47
C LEU A 178 2.39 -5.41 5.86
N GLU A 179 1.15 -4.97 5.85
CA GLU A 179 0.70 -3.80 6.60
C GLU A 179 -0.14 -4.30 7.77
N LEU A 180 0.16 -3.83 8.97
CA LEU A 180 -0.65 -4.06 10.16
C LEU A 180 -1.27 -2.73 10.53
N GLU A 181 -2.59 -2.67 10.55
CA GLU A 181 -3.37 -1.47 10.82
C GLU A 181 -4.29 -1.71 12.02
N GLY A 182 -4.33 -0.76 12.96
CA GLY A 182 -5.19 -0.82 14.11
C GLY A 182 -4.59 -0.23 15.40
N PRO A 183 -5.07 -0.66 16.58
CA PRO A 183 -4.50 -0.25 17.85
C PRO A 183 -3.04 -0.69 18.00
N VAL A 184 -2.19 0.19 18.55
CA VAL A 184 -0.73 -0.02 18.69
C VAL A 184 -0.40 -1.36 19.36
N GLU A 185 -1.08 -1.69 20.45
CA GLU A 185 -0.85 -2.93 21.20
C GLU A 185 -1.20 -4.17 20.39
N ALA A 186 -2.25 -4.07 19.56
CA ALA A 186 -2.66 -5.15 18.67
C ALA A 186 -1.67 -5.31 17.51
N ILE A 187 -1.16 -4.21 16.95
CA ILE A 187 -0.12 -4.20 15.93
C ILE A 187 1.14 -4.89 16.44
N ASP A 188 1.64 -4.48 17.61
CA ASP A 188 2.86 -5.03 18.20
C ASP A 188 2.74 -6.53 18.44
N ARG A 189 1.64 -6.94 19.08
CA ARG A 189 1.38 -8.35 19.35
C ARG A 189 1.26 -9.17 18.05
N ALA A 190 0.57 -8.66 17.04
CA ALA A 190 0.45 -9.34 15.75
C ALA A 190 1.81 -9.48 15.07
N ALA A 191 2.65 -8.45 15.10
CA ALA A 191 4.00 -8.51 14.54
C ALA A 191 4.83 -9.61 15.22
N GLU A 192 4.83 -9.69 16.56
CA GLU A 192 5.52 -10.73 17.33
C GLU A 192 5.00 -12.14 16.98
N GLU A 193 3.69 -12.33 16.97
CA GLU A 193 3.05 -13.60 16.60
C GLU A 193 3.37 -14.04 15.17
N LEU A 194 3.57 -13.08 14.25
CA LEU A 194 3.99 -13.33 12.88
C LEU A 194 5.49 -13.57 12.75
N GLY A 195 6.25 -13.37 13.84
CA GLY A 195 7.69 -13.64 13.94
C GLY A 195 8.57 -12.46 13.52
N PHE A 196 8.06 -11.24 13.70
CA PHE A 196 8.78 -9.99 13.50
C PHE A 196 9.08 -9.30 14.83
N THR A 197 10.05 -8.41 14.81
CA THR A 197 10.44 -7.56 15.92
C THR A 197 10.18 -6.10 15.60
N LYS A 198 10.22 -5.23 16.59
CA LYS A 198 10.11 -3.77 16.38
C LYS A 198 11.23 -3.21 15.49
N GLY A 199 12.35 -3.93 15.35
CA GLY A 199 13.44 -3.56 14.45
C GLY A 199 13.10 -3.76 12.96
N ASP A 200 12.08 -4.59 12.67
CA ASP A 200 11.64 -4.87 11.30
C ASP A 200 10.60 -3.87 10.78
N TYR A 201 10.15 -2.92 11.62
CA TYR A 201 9.13 -1.93 11.25
C TYR A 201 9.64 -0.94 10.21
N ILE A 202 8.90 -0.80 9.13
CA ILE A 202 9.24 0.04 7.99
C ILE A 202 8.26 1.21 7.92
N ASN A 203 8.75 2.44 8.05
CA ASN A 203 7.95 3.67 7.97
C ASN A 203 7.86 4.24 6.54
N LYS A 204 8.51 3.60 5.57
CA LYS A 204 8.52 4.05 4.17
C LYS A 204 7.22 3.69 3.47
N ASN A 205 6.74 4.59 2.62
CA ASN A 205 5.65 4.29 1.68
C ASN A 205 6.17 3.48 0.48
N TYR A 206 5.26 2.96 -0.36
CA TYR A 206 5.65 2.13 -1.51
C TYR A 206 6.51 2.86 -2.54
N LEU A 207 6.29 4.17 -2.73
CA LEU A 207 7.16 4.96 -3.61
C LEU A 207 8.61 4.96 -3.10
N ALA A 208 8.82 5.24 -1.81
CA ALA A 208 10.17 5.26 -1.22
C ALA A 208 10.84 3.88 -1.29
N LEU A 209 10.08 2.80 -1.03
CA LEU A 209 10.57 1.43 -1.18
C LEU A 209 10.96 1.10 -2.63
N TYR A 210 10.14 1.54 -3.58
CA TYR A 210 10.41 1.35 -5.00
C TYR A 210 11.65 2.15 -5.45
N VAL A 211 11.78 3.41 -5.04
CA VAL A 211 12.97 4.23 -5.33
C VAL A 211 14.24 3.60 -4.75
N ASP A 212 14.18 3.11 -3.50
CA ASP A 212 15.32 2.40 -2.90
C ASP A 212 15.70 1.14 -3.69
N GLU A 213 14.72 0.41 -4.19
CA GLU A 213 14.97 -0.80 -4.98
C GLU A 213 15.53 -0.47 -6.36
N CYS A 214 15.02 0.57 -7.03
CA CYS A 214 15.59 1.08 -8.28
C CYS A 214 17.04 1.52 -8.09
N ARG A 215 17.33 2.25 -7.01
CA ARG A 215 18.70 2.68 -6.69
C ARG A 215 19.66 1.51 -6.50
N LYS A 216 19.24 0.43 -5.83
CA LYS A 216 20.05 -0.78 -5.67
C LYS A 216 20.35 -1.47 -6.99
N ARG A 217 19.44 -1.35 -7.96
CA ARG A 217 19.59 -1.94 -9.30
C ARG A 217 20.26 -1.02 -10.30
N GLY A 218 20.55 0.24 -9.94
CA GLY A 218 21.03 1.26 -10.87
C GLY A 218 19.99 1.67 -11.92
N GLU A 219 18.71 1.56 -11.59
CA GLU A 219 17.58 1.89 -12.48
C GLU A 219 16.97 3.24 -12.11
N GLU A 220 16.54 4.01 -13.11
CA GLU A 220 15.76 5.23 -12.88
C GLU A 220 14.32 4.89 -12.45
N PRO A 221 13.83 5.44 -11.32
CA PRO A 221 12.48 5.18 -10.88
C PRO A 221 11.44 5.82 -11.82
N ARG A 222 10.41 5.03 -12.19
CA ARG A 222 9.29 5.49 -13.01
C ARG A 222 7.97 5.18 -12.30
N HIS A 223 7.33 4.08 -12.71
CA HIS A 223 6.09 3.56 -12.12
C HIS A 223 6.33 2.14 -11.59
N MET A 224 5.72 1.79 -10.48
CA MET A 224 5.85 0.47 -9.87
C MET A 224 4.68 -0.42 -10.35
N LEU A 225 4.82 -0.99 -11.55
CA LEU A 225 3.80 -1.80 -12.21
C LEU A 225 4.27 -3.24 -12.41
N PHE A 226 3.33 -4.20 -12.35
CA PHE A 226 3.62 -5.58 -12.72
C PHE A 226 3.86 -5.67 -14.23
N GLY A 227 4.86 -6.45 -14.63
CA GLY A 227 5.16 -6.65 -16.05
C GLY A 227 5.79 -5.44 -16.77
N ALA A 228 6.12 -4.37 -16.05
CA ALA A 228 6.94 -3.31 -16.63
C ALA A 228 8.26 -3.90 -17.11
N ALA A 229 8.54 -3.80 -18.42
CA ALA A 229 9.76 -4.32 -19.01
C ALA A 229 10.98 -3.74 -18.28
N LYS A 230 11.91 -4.62 -17.88
CA LYS A 230 13.22 -4.18 -17.38
C LYS A 230 13.82 -3.28 -18.46
N PRO A 231 14.27 -2.05 -18.12
CA PRO A 231 14.98 -1.24 -19.10
C PRO A 231 16.16 -2.06 -19.62
N ALA A 232 16.33 -2.07 -20.95
CA ALA A 232 17.47 -2.72 -21.57
C ALA A 232 18.74 -2.11 -20.96
N THR A 233 19.54 -2.92 -20.29
CA THR A 233 20.87 -2.53 -19.82
C THR A 233 21.64 -2.05 -21.05
N LYS A 234 22.02 -0.77 -21.07
CA LYS A 234 22.95 -0.28 -22.09
C LYS A 234 24.23 -1.12 -21.94
N SER A 235 24.41 -2.04 -22.87
CA SER A 235 25.70 -2.73 -23.05
C SER A 235 26.76 -1.66 -23.19
N ALA A 236 27.70 -1.60 -22.29
CA ALA A 236 28.90 -0.80 -22.43
C ALA A 236 29.60 -1.27 -23.70
N ALA A 237 29.50 -0.47 -24.76
CA ALA A 237 30.28 -0.69 -25.96
C ALA A 237 31.76 -0.55 -25.55
N SER A 238 32.44 -1.68 -25.45
CA SER A 238 33.88 -1.73 -25.34
C SER A 238 34.47 -1.22 -26.66
N GLY A 239 34.79 0.08 -26.70
CA GLY A 239 35.65 0.64 -27.75
C GLY A 239 37.07 0.10 -27.58
N LYS A 240 37.40 -0.93 -28.31
CA LYS A 240 38.79 -1.22 -28.63
C LYS A 240 39.26 -0.17 -29.66
N LYS A 241 40.25 0.58 -29.31
CA LYS A 241 41.35 0.99 -30.16
C LYS A 241 42.63 1.01 -29.35
#